data_80a38d3a44759b4c7910666a90116db5
#
_entry.id   80a38d3a44759b4c7910666a90116db5
#
_cell.length_a   1.000
_cell.length_b   1.000
_cell.length_c   1.000
_cell.angle_alpha   90.00
_cell.angle_beta   90.00
_cell.angle_gamma   90.00
#
_symmetry.space_group_name_H-M   'P 1'
#
loop_
_entity.id
_entity.type
_entity.pdbx_description
1 polymer ?
#
loop_
_entity_poly.entity_id
_entity_poly.type
_entity_poly.pdbx_seq_one_letter_code
_entity_poly.pdbx_strand_id
1 'polypeptide(L)'
;MSKEHKRMCSSCRQMKDKEELFRIVLVKGNEPKLDLSYKIQGRGAYICKNTECIKTGLKKHSLERSLSHSVKQEIYDEMSGIING
;
A
#
# COMPACT_ATOMS: atom_id res chain seq x y z
N MET A 1 24.20 -10.43 6.50
CA MET A 1 23.86 -9.53 6.10
C MET A 1 22.53 -9.41 5.72
N SER A 2 21.83 -8.69 6.16
CA SER A 2 20.56 -8.66 5.92
C SER A 2 20.26 -8.03 4.73
N LYS A 3 19.30 -8.42 4.11
CA LYS A 3 18.99 -7.92 2.98
C LYS A 3 17.77 -7.26 3.15
N GLU A 4 17.61 -6.41 4.04
CA GLU A 4 16.45 -5.77 4.25
C GLU A 4 16.05 -5.02 3.13
N HIS A 5 14.91 -5.22 2.57
CA HIS A 5 14.40 -4.48 1.46
C HIS A 5 13.32 -3.56 1.97
N LYS A 6 13.71 -2.45 2.48
CA LYS A 6 12.76 -1.48 2.98
C LYS A 6 12.05 -0.79 1.84
N ARG A 7 10.82 -0.37 2.08
CA ARG A 7 10.02 0.34 1.10
C ARG A 7 9.49 1.61 1.73
N MET A 8 9.14 2.57 0.92
CA MET A 8 8.67 3.85 1.43
C MET A 8 7.15 3.88 1.47
N CYS A 9 6.60 4.30 2.62
CA CYS A 9 5.17 4.49 2.76
C CYS A 9 4.75 5.67 1.88
N SER A 10 3.70 5.50 1.10
CA SER A 10 3.22 6.55 0.22
C SER A 10 2.63 7.73 0.99
N SER A 11 2.21 7.52 2.22
CA SER A 11 1.63 8.60 3.02
C SER A 11 2.65 9.34 3.86
N CYS A 12 3.37 8.64 4.72
CA CYS A 12 4.31 9.33 5.61
C CYS A 12 5.70 9.47 5.04
N ARG A 13 5.96 8.78 3.92
CA ARG A 13 7.23 8.86 3.26
C ARG A 13 8.42 8.36 4.03
N GLN A 14 8.20 7.52 5.02
CA GLN A 14 9.28 6.93 5.77
C GLN A 14 9.57 5.54 5.25
N MET A 15 10.84 5.14 5.34
CA MET A 15 11.24 3.80 4.89
C MET A 15 10.94 2.83 6.01
N LYS A 16 10.28 1.74 5.68
CA LYS A 16 9.87 0.74 6.64
C LYS A 16 10.10 -0.65 6.11
N ASP A 17 10.11 -1.63 7.01
CA ASP A 17 10.21 -3.02 6.60
C ASP A 17 8.88 -3.41 5.99
N LYS A 18 8.92 -4.34 5.06
CA LYS A 18 7.68 -4.73 4.37
C LYS A 18 6.61 -5.26 5.31
N GLU A 19 7.02 -5.83 6.45
CA GLU A 19 6.03 -6.34 7.40
C GLU A 19 5.21 -5.22 8.02
N GLU A 20 5.71 -4.00 7.97
CA GLU A 20 5.00 -2.87 8.53
C GLU A 20 4.15 -2.15 7.50
N LEU A 21 4.11 -2.67 6.28
CA LEU A 21 3.44 -2.00 5.18
C LEU A 21 2.46 -2.93 4.49
N PHE A 22 1.37 -2.35 3.99
CA PHE A 22 0.52 -3.05 3.04
C PHE A 22 1.11 -2.78 1.65
N ARG A 23 0.97 -3.75 0.77
CA ARG A 23 1.38 -3.57 -0.62
C ARG A 23 0.13 -3.57 -1.50
N ILE A 24 0.02 -2.57 -2.36
CA ILE A 24 -1.05 -2.51 -3.33
C ILE A 24 -0.38 -2.68 -4.69
N VAL A 25 -0.79 -3.65 -5.47
CA VAL A 25 -0.14 -3.98 -6.72
C VAL A 25 -1.06 -3.72 -7.91
N LEU A 26 -0.50 -3.18 -8.97
CA LEU A 26 -1.23 -2.94 -10.19
C LEU A 26 -0.83 -4.07 -11.14
N VAL A 27 -1.70 -5.04 -11.30
CA VAL A 27 -1.38 -6.23 -12.07
C VAL A 27 -1.60 -5.99 -13.56
N LYS A 28 -0.50 -5.98 -14.31
CA LYS A 28 -0.56 -5.81 -15.76
C LYS A 28 -1.40 -4.62 -16.20
N GLY A 29 -1.33 -3.53 -15.46
CA GLY A 29 -2.09 -2.35 -15.85
C GLY A 29 -3.55 -2.42 -15.54
N ASN A 30 -4.00 -3.49 -14.90
CA ASN A 30 -5.39 -3.62 -14.53
C ASN A 30 -5.63 -2.98 -13.17
N GLU A 31 -6.72 -3.33 -12.54
CA GLU A 31 -7.06 -2.73 -11.28
C GLU A 31 -6.04 -3.00 -10.19
N PRO A 32 -5.80 -2.04 -9.32
CA PRO A 32 -4.94 -2.28 -8.17
C PRO A 32 -5.59 -3.28 -7.22
N LYS A 33 -4.78 -4.10 -6.57
CA LYS A 33 -5.25 -5.09 -5.62
C LYS A 33 -4.39 -5.03 -4.37
N LEU A 34 -4.99 -5.33 -3.23
CA LEU A 34 -4.25 -5.44 -1.99
C LEU A 34 -3.55 -6.80 -2.00
N ASP A 35 -2.22 -6.78 -1.96
CA ASP A 35 -1.42 -8.00 -2.04
C ASP A 35 -0.84 -8.33 -0.68
N LEU A 36 -1.53 -9.17 0.07
CA LEU A 36 -1.07 -9.57 1.39
C LEU A 36 0.07 -10.58 1.32
N SER A 37 0.25 -11.22 0.19
CA SER A 37 1.31 -12.22 0.04
C SER A 37 2.65 -11.61 -0.32
N TYR A 38 2.64 -10.41 -0.86
CA TYR A 38 3.83 -9.74 -1.37
C TYR A 38 4.44 -10.50 -2.55
N LYS A 39 3.67 -11.37 -3.19
CA LYS A 39 4.19 -12.17 -4.28
C LYS A 39 3.60 -11.90 -5.64
N ILE A 40 2.56 -11.10 -5.71
CA ILE A 40 1.91 -10.82 -6.99
C ILE A 40 2.81 -9.93 -7.83
N GLN A 41 3.02 -10.31 -9.08
CA GLN A 41 3.85 -9.55 -9.97
C GLN A 41 3.14 -8.27 -10.41
N GLY A 42 3.86 -7.18 -10.46
CA GLY A 42 3.29 -5.92 -10.92
C GLY A 42 3.90 -4.75 -10.20
N ARG A 43 3.50 -3.56 -10.62
CA ARG A 43 3.98 -2.35 -10.01
C ARG A 43 3.33 -2.20 -8.65
N GLY A 44 4.08 -1.93 -7.65
CA GLY A 44 3.56 -1.85 -6.28
C GLY A 44 3.71 -0.51 -5.63
N ALA A 45 2.80 -0.21 -4.72
CA ALA A 45 2.90 0.94 -3.85
C ALA A 45 2.69 0.44 -2.44
N TYR A 46 3.18 1.17 -1.47
CA TYR A 46 3.17 0.71 -0.09
C TYR A 46 2.61 1.77 0.84
N ILE A 47 1.98 1.34 1.93
CA ILE A 47 1.42 2.26 2.89
C ILE A 47 1.47 1.58 4.26
N CYS A 48 1.78 2.34 5.30
CA CYS A 48 1.91 1.77 6.64
C CYS A 48 0.64 1.12 7.12
N LYS A 49 0.79 0.07 7.93
CA LYS A 49 -0.34 -0.62 8.52
C LYS A 49 -0.80 0.16 9.74
N ASN A 50 -1.19 1.40 9.55
CA ASN A 50 -1.77 2.17 10.63
C ASN A 50 -2.85 3.09 10.08
N THR A 51 -3.77 3.44 10.94
CA THR A 51 -4.94 4.21 10.57
C THR A 51 -4.57 5.59 10.02
N GLU A 52 -3.58 6.22 10.62
CA GLU A 52 -3.20 7.56 10.19
C GLU A 52 -2.71 7.61 8.74
N CYS A 53 -1.85 6.67 8.38
CA CYS A 53 -1.34 6.65 7.02
C CYS A 53 -2.43 6.29 6.02
N ILE A 54 -3.34 5.39 6.41
CA ILE A 54 -4.43 5.02 5.52
C ILE A 54 -5.38 6.19 5.31
N LYS A 55 -5.71 6.92 6.36
CA LYS A 55 -6.56 8.11 6.22
C LYS A 55 -5.90 9.16 5.36
N THR A 56 -4.61 9.39 5.57
CA THR A 56 -3.88 10.36 4.80
C THR A 56 -3.84 9.94 3.33
N GLY A 57 -3.63 8.64 3.10
CA GLY A 57 -3.57 8.13 1.74
C GLY A 57 -4.89 8.31 1.01
N LEU A 58 -5.98 8.05 1.70
CA LEU A 58 -7.29 8.21 1.11
C LEU A 58 -7.56 9.68 0.81
N LYS A 59 -7.22 10.55 1.75
CA LYS A 59 -7.48 11.96 1.58
C LYS A 59 -6.61 12.61 0.51
N LYS A 60 -5.34 12.26 0.46
CA LYS A 60 -4.40 12.86 -0.47
C LYS A 60 -4.13 12.04 -1.70
N HIS A 61 -4.81 10.93 -1.86
CA HIS A 61 -4.65 10.04 -3.00
C HIS A 61 -3.20 9.59 -3.17
N SER A 62 -2.56 9.22 -2.06
CA SER A 62 -1.16 8.83 -2.08
C SER A 62 -0.90 7.60 -2.92
N LEU A 63 -1.76 6.59 -2.81
CA LEU A 63 -1.57 5.36 -3.58
C LEU A 63 -1.84 5.60 -5.06
N GLU A 64 -2.82 6.45 -5.36
CA GLU A 64 -3.14 6.77 -6.74
C GLU A 64 -1.97 7.44 -7.42
N ARG A 65 -1.28 8.32 -6.69
CA ARG A 65 -0.13 8.97 -7.26
C ARG A 65 1.01 8.00 -7.49
N SER A 66 1.24 7.11 -6.53
CA SER A 66 2.33 6.14 -6.63
C SER A 66 2.10 5.16 -7.79
N LEU A 67 0.88 4.77 -8.01
CA LEU A 67 0.56 3.79 -9.05
C LEU A 67 0.15 4.42 -10.37
N SER A 68 -0.10 5.71 -10.38
CA SER A 68 -0.60 6.43 -11.54
C SER A 68 -1.90 5.78 -12.03
N HIS A 69 -2.77 5.40 -11.08
CA HIS A 69 -4.00 4.70 -11.41
C HIS A 69 -4.96 4.90 -10.25
N SER A 70 -6.25 4.91 -10.51
CA SER A 70 -7.20 5.08 -9.44
C SER A 70 -7.25 3.83 -8.57
N VAL A 71 -7.48 4.02 -7.28
CA VAL A 71 -7.54 2.94 -6.30
C VAL A 71 -8.91 3.00 -5.65
N LYS A 72 -9.66 1.91 -5.71
CA LYS A 72 -11.00 1.90 -5.19
C LYS A 72 -11.06 2.07 -3.70
N GLN A 73 -12.11 2.71 -3.22
CA GLN A 73 -12.34 2.89 -1.80
C GLN A 73 -12.32 1.55 -1.07
N GLU A 74 -12.78 0.49 -1.73
CA GLU A 74 -12.81 -0.84 -1.13
C GLU A 74 -11.45 -1.30 -0.65
N ILE A 75 -10.39 -0.91 -1.34
CA ILE A 75 -9.04 -1.31 -0.94
C ILE A 75 -8.67 -0.63 0.38
N TYR A 76 -9.01 0.65 0.52
CA TYR A 76 -8.74 1.37 1.77
C TYR A 76 -9.59 0.78 2.90
N ASP A 77 -10.83 0.41 2.59
CA ASP A 77 -11.72 -0.17 3.60
C ASP A 77 -11.18 -1.52 4.06
N GLU A 78 -10.67 -2.29 3.11
CA GLU A 78 -10.11 -3.60 3.43
C GLU A 78 -8.90 -3.47 4.34
N MET A 79 -8.01 -2.52 4.04
CA MET A 79 -6.86 -2.28 4.89
C MET A 79 -7.28 -1.85 6.30
N SER A 80 -8.25 -0.97 6.39
CA SER A 80 -8.74 -0.51 7.69
C SER A 80 -9.36 -1.65 8.47
N GLY A 81 -10.07 -2.52 7.79
CA GLY A 81 -10.68 -3.68 8.42
C GLY A 81 -9.64 -4.63 9.00
N ILE A 82 -8.54 -4.82 8.31
CA ILE A 82 -7.47 -5.70 8.79
C ILE A 82 -6.84 -5.12 10.06
N ILE A 83 -6.60 -3.82 10.08
CA ILE A 83 -6.01 -3.18 11.25
C ILE A 83 -6.94 -3.20 12.43
N ASN A 84 -8.21 -2.91 12.21
CA ASN A 84 -9.18 -2.81 13.29
C ASN A 84 -9.85 -4.14 13.64
N GLY A 85 -9.76 -5.07 12.78
CA GLY A 85 -10.37 -6.36 13.00
C GLY A 85 -9.49 -7.30 13.73
#